data_4ca93a665ca9330996f83b62cf362c68
#
_entry.id   4ca93a665ca9330996f83b62cf362c68
#
_cell.length_a   1.000
_cell.length_b   1.000
_cell.length_c   1.000
_cell.angle_alpha   90.00
_cell.angle_beta   90.00
_cell.angle_gamma   90.00
#
_symmetry.space_group_name_H-M   'P 1'
#
loop_
_entity.id
_entity.type
_entity.pdbx_description
1 polymer ?
#
loop_
_entity_poly.entity_id
_entity_poly.type
_entity_poly.pdbx_seq_one_letter_code
_entity_poly.pdbx_strand_id
1 'polypeptide(L)' 'MRARLADIARQAEVSEATVSRVLNDRPGVSPETRQAVLTALDVLGYERPARLRKRSAGLVG' A
#
# COMPACT_ATOMS: atom_id res chain seq x y z
N MET A 1 13.60 -11.33 5.13
CA MET A 1 13.76 -9.96 5.59
C MET A 1 12.48 -9.16 5.32
N ARG A 2 12.08 -8.35 6.25
CA ARG A 2 10.86 -7.58 6.07
C ARG A 2 11.11 -6.26 5.40
N ALA A 3 10.22 -5.89 4.49
CA ALA A 3 10.25 -4.58 3.91
C ALA A 3 9.73 -3.57 4.93
N ARG A 4 10.25 -2.36 4.86
CA ARG A 4 9.82 -1.29 5.74
C ARG A 4 9.11 -0.22 4.93
N LEU A 5 8.47 0.70 5.65
CA LEU A 5 7.81 1.80 4.96
C LEU A 5 8.78 2.54 4.05
N ALA A 6 10.00 2.70 4.49
CA ALA A 6 11.01 3.39 3.69
C ALA A 6 11.26 2.64 2.38
N ASP A 7 11.28 1.31 2.45
CA ASP A 7 11.50 0.51 1.25
C ASP A 7 10.33 0.64 0.28
N ILE A 8 9.13 0.62 0.82
CA ILE A 8 7.94 0.79 0.00
C ILE A 8 7.92 2.16 -0.63
N ALA A 9 8.25 3.18 0.16
CA ALA A 9 8.27 4.55 -0.34
C ALA A 9 9.26 4.69 -1.49
N ARG A 10 10.41 4.07 -1.38
CA ARG A 10 11.39 4.09 -2.46
C ARG A 10 10.89 3.39 -3.69
N GLN A 11 10.32 2.20 -3.50
CA GLN A 11 9.83 1.41 -4.61
C GLN A 11 8.72 2.14 -5.35
N ALA A 12 7.85 2.81 -4.62
CA ALA A 12 6.73 3.54 -5.20
C ALA A 12 7.09 4.97 -5.56
N GLU A 13 8.29 5.43 -5.19
CA GLU A 13 8.75 6.78 -5.44
C GLU A 13 7.86 7.83 -4.80
N VAL A 14 7.50 7.58 -3.55
CA VAL A 14 6.68 8.50 -2.77
C VAL A 14 7.29 8.63 -1.37
N SER A 15 6.72 9.51 -0.56
CA SER A 15 7.21 9.68 0.80
C SER A 15 6.64 8.58 1.70
N GLU A 16 7.29 8.37 2.83
CA GLU A 16 6.79 7.41 3.81
C GLU A 16 5.42 7.81 4.33
N ALA A 17 5.19 9.12 4.43
CA ALA A 17 3.89 9.60 4.86
C ALA A 17 2.80 9.16 3.90
N THR A 18 3.10 9.20 2.61
CA THR A 18 2.15 8.75 1.59
C THR A 18 1.86 7.27 1.73
N VAL A 19 2.91 6.47 1.95
CA VAL A 19 2.74 5.04 2.16
C VAL A 19 1.83 4.79 3.36
N SER A 20 2.09 5.50 4.44
CA SER A 20 1.28 5.36 5.64
C SER A 20 -0.19 5.67 5.37
N ARG A 21 -0.45 6.71 4.61
CA ARG A 21 -1.82 7.06 4.27
C ARG A 21 -2.51 5.97 3.48
N VAL A 22 -1.80 5.40 2.52
CA VAL A 22 -2.38 4.31 1.73
C VAL A 22 -2.65 3.09 2.60
N LEU A 23 -1.72 2.75 3.49
CA LEU A 23 -1.89 1.59 4.36
C LEU A 23 -3.04 1.78 5.34
N ASN A 24 -3.32 3.02 5.70
CA ASN A 24 -4.42 3.32 6.61
C ASN A 24 -5.70 3.71 5.87
N ASP A 25 -5.69 3.54 4.56
CA ASP A 25 -6.85 3.81 3.72
C ASP A 25 -7.38 5.23 3.93
N ARG A 26 -6.47 6.19 4.03
CA ARG A 26 -6.84 7.57 4.25
C ARG A 26 -7.07 8.30 2.94
N PRO A 27 -7.95 9.31 2.94
CA PRO A 27 -8.17 10.10 1.74
C PRO A 27 -6.99 11.03 1.46
N GLY A 28 -7.02 11.67 0.32
CA GLY A 28 -5.98 12.62 -0.03
C GLY A 28 -4.84 12.04 -0.83
N VAL A 29 -4.96 10.78 -1.23
CA VAL A 29 -3.97 10.13 -2.06
C VAL A 29 -4.61 9.87 -3.42
N SER A 30 -3.90 10.24 -4.49
CA SER A 30 -4.45 10.02 -5.83
C SER A 30 -4.51 8.53 -6.15
N PRO A 31 -5.42 8.13 -7.04
CA PRO A 31 -5.52 6.72 -7.43
C PRO A 31 -4.22 6.17 -7.98
N GLU A 32 -3.49 6.98 -8.72
CA GLU A 32 -2.22 6.55 -9.29
C GLU A 32 -1.19 6.28 -8.20
N THR A 33 -1.10 7.18 -7.25
CA THR A 33 -0.17 7.02 -6.14
C THR A 33 -0.54 5.80 -5.31
N ARG A 34 -1.83 5.65 -5.05
CA ARG A 34 -2.31 4.51 -4.29
C ARG A 34 -1.94 3.20 -4.99
N GLN A 35 -2.15 3.15 -6.29
CA GLN A 35 -1.82 1.95 -7.06
C GLN A 35 -0.33 1.67 -7.01
N ALA A 36 0.49 2.71 -7.12
CA ALA A 36 1.93 2.54 -7.06
C ALA A 36 2.36 1.93 -5.73
N VAL A 37 1.78 2.41 -4.63
CA VAL A 37 2.12 1.87 -3.32
C VAL A 37 1.66 0.43 -3.20
N LEU A 38 0.45 0.12 -3.66
CA LEU A 38 -0.05 -1.25 -3.58
C LEU A 38 0.82 -2.19 -4.40
N THR A 39 1.27 -1.76 -5.57
CA THR A 39 2.17 -2.55 -6.38
C THR A 39 3.50 -2.76 -5.65
N ALA A 40 4.00 -1.73 -4.99
CA ALA A 40 5.24 -1.85 -4.23
C ALA A 40 5.10 -2.86 -3.11
N LEU A 41 3.95 -2.89 -2.46
CA LEU A 41 3.70 -3.88 -1.42
C LEU A 41 3.83 -5.30 -1.97
N ASP A 42 3.27 -5.51 -3.15
CA ASP A 42 3.34 -6.81 -3.81
C ASP A 42 4.77 -7.17 -4.18
N VAL A 43 5.47 -6.22 -4.79
CA VAL A 43 6.82 -6.46 -5.26
C VAL A 43 7.75 -6.83 -4.11
N LEU A 44 7.60 -6.13 -2.99
CA LEU A 44 8.47 -6.34 -1.85
C LEU A 44 7.97 -7.42 -0.91
N GLY A 45 6.81 -7.97 -1.19
CA GLY A 45 6.26 -9.02 -0.36
C GLY A 45 5.77 -8.52 0.99
N TYR A 46 5.45 -7.24 1.08
CA TYR A 46 4.95 -6.66 2.32
C TYR A 46 3.51 -7.08 2.54
N GLU A 47 3.21 -7.52 3.75
CA GLU A 47 1.87 -7.97 4.07
C GLU A 47 0.92 -6.80 4.21
N ARG A 48 -0.17 -6.83 3.47
CA ARG A 48 -1.15 -5.76 3.51
C ARG A 48 -1.98 -5.82 4.78
N PRO A 49 -2.37 -4.64 5.30
CA PRO A 49 -3.29 -4.60 6.44
C PRO A 49 -4.60 -5.29 6.10
N ALA A 50 -5.24 -5.83 7.13
CA ALA A 50 -6.50 -6.55 6.94
C ALA A 50 -7.55 -5.68 6.25
N ARG A 51 -7.58 -4.40 6.56
CA ARG A 51 -8.56 -3.50 5.97
C ARG A 51 -8.44 -3.39 4.46
N LEU A 52 -7.23 -3.57 3.92
CA LEU A 52 -7.04 -3.54 2.48
C LEU A 52 -7.33 -4.88 1.84
N ARG A 53 -6.99 -5.97 2.54
CA ARG A 53 -7.25 -7.30 2.02
C ARG A 53 -8.74 -7.61 2.01
N LYS A 54 -9.42 -7.07 2.97
CA LYS A 54 -10.84 -7.30 3.11
C LYS A 54 -11.61 -6.92 1.87
N ARG A 55 -11.16 -5.89 1.22
CA ARG A 55 -11.84 -5.40 0.03
C ARG A 55 -11.89 -6.45 -1.07
N SER A 56 -10.79 -7.15 -1.27
CA SER A 56 -10.76 -8.20 -2.28
C SER A 56 -11.69 -9.34 -1.94
N ALA A 57 -11.70 -9.71 -0.69
CA ALA A 57 -12.54 -10.81 -0.26
C ALA A 57 -14.01 -10.51 -0.51
N GLY A 58 -14.37 -9.26 -0.35
CA GLY A 58 -15.74 -8.86 -0.54
C GLY A 58 -16.27 -9.08 -1.93
N LEU A 59 -15.41 -9.09 -2.90
CA LEU A 59 -15.83 -9.24 -4.29
C LEU A 59 -16.35 -10.63 -4.57
N VAL A 60 -15.81 -11.57 -3.91
CA VAL A 60 -16.18 -12.95 -4.15
C VAL A 60 -17.55 -13.23 -3.63
N GLY A 61 -17.90 -12.51 -2.65
CA GLY A 61 -19.18 -12.70 -1.95
C GLY A 61 -20.23 -13.08 -2.85
#